data_732174f32124514a4f13368a2f8d19d7
#
_entry.id   732174f32124514a4f13368a2f8d19d7
#
_cell.length_a   1.000
_cell.length_b   1.000
_cell.length_c   1.000
_cell.angle_alpha   90.00
_cell.angle_beta   90.00
_cell.angle_gamma   90.00
#
_symmetry.space_group_name_H-M   'P 1'
#
loop_
_entity.id
_entity.type
_entity.pdbx_description
1 polymer ?
#
loop_
_entity_poly.entity_id
_entity_poly.type
_entity_poly.pdbx_seq_one_letter_code
_entity_poly.pdbx_strand_id
1 'polypeptide(L)'
;MNHVFPRHTRNLPPTIAAGEGCYLTDTAGKRYLDGSGGAAVSCLGHGDRDVTEAIKQQLDKVAFAHTGFFTSEPAEALADLLIANAPEPIDRVYFVSGGSEANEAAIKLARQYFIEIGQPERHKLIARQQSYHGNTLATLSAGGNVWRRKPYEPLLTDVSHIEPCFAYRHQRDDETEEEYGLRAANALEAEIERLGPETVMAFLAEPVVGATIGAVPAVAGYYRRIREICDRYGILLVLDEVMCGMG
;
A
#
# COMPACT_ATOMS: atom_id res chain seq x y z
N MET A 1 -27.91 15.17 -17.29
CA MET A 1 -26.51 15.69 -17.18
C MET A 1 -25.81 14.90 -16.13
N ASN A 2 -24.58 14.43 -16.41
CA ASN A 2 -23.77 13.75 -15.40
C ASN A 2 -22.78 14.78 -14.82
N HIS A 3 -22.88 15.06 -13.51
CA HIS A 3 -22.03 16.02 -12.80
C HIS A 3 -20.82 15.37 -12.10
N VAL A 4 -20.75 14.05 -12.13
CA VAL A 4 -19.57 13.32 -11.61
C VAL A 4 -18.47 13.36 -12.67
N PHE A 5 -17.30 13.91 -12.31
CA PHE A 5 -16.14 13.92 -13.20
C PHE A 5 -15.62 12.47 -13.38
N PRO A 6 -15.71 11.90 -14.60
CA PRO A 6 -15.33 10.51 -14.80
C PRO A 6 -13.80 10.36 -14.89
N ARG A 7 -13.29 9.23 -14.44
CA ARG A 7 -11.85 8.90 -14.62
C ARG A 7 -11.48 8.71 -16.10
N HIS A 8 -12.45 8.34 -16.94
CA HIS A 8 -12.29 8.20 -18.39
C HIS A 8 -13.26 9.16 -19.10
N THR A 9 -12.72 10.12 -19.83
CA THR A 9 -13.52 11.17 -20.49
C THR A 9 -14.12 10.72 -21.82
N ARG A 10 -13.67 9.60 -22.39
CA ARG A 10 -14.18 9.10 -23.70
C ARG A 10 -15.48 8.33 -23.58
N ASN A 11 -15.68 7.62 -22.47
CA ASN A 11 -16.88 6.80 -22.25
C ASN A 11 -17.42 7.08 -20.86
N LEU A 12 -18.71 7.31 -20.76
CA LEU A 12 -19.38 7.41 -19.46
C LEU A 12 -19.58 6.00 -18.89
N PRO A 13 -19.23 5.78 -17.61
CA PRO A 13 -19.49 4.49 -16.97
C PRO A 13 -21.00 4.26 -16.79
N PRO A 14 -21.47 3.00 -16.77
CA PRO A 14 -22.84 2.68 -16.41
C PRO A 14 -23.12 3.08 -14.96
N THR A 15 -24.37 3.45 -14.68
CA THR A 15 -24.82 3.78 -13.32
C THR A 15 -25.29 2.50 -12.63
N ILE A 16 -24.61 2.10 -11.57
CA ILE A 16 -24.96 0.91 -10.78
C ILE A 16 -26.14 1.22 -9.86
N ALA A 17 -27.14 0.33 -9.88
CA ALA A 17 -28.36 0.42 -9.06
C ALA A 17 -28.35 -0.57 -7.87
N ALA A 18 -27.71 -1.74 -8.03
CA ALA A 18 -27.68 -2.79 -7.00
C ALA A 18 -26.42 -3.65 -7.09
N GLY A 19 -26.07 -4.30 -6.00
CA GLY A 19 -25.01 -5.31 -5.93
C GLY A 19 -25.44 -6.49 -5.06
N GLU A 20 -25.12 -7.71 -5.51
CA GLU A 20 -25.40 -8.95 -4.76
C GLU A 20 -24.33 -10.00 -5.05
N GLY A 21 -23.68 -10.49 -4.01
CA GLY A 21 -22.59 -11.45 -4.14
C GLY A 21 -21.47 -10.90 -5.06
N CYS A 22 -21.16 -11.62 -6.15
CA CYS A 22 -20.15 -11.20 -7.12
C CYS A 22 -20.71 -10.33 -8.25
N TYR A 23 -21.96 -9.89 -8.19
CA TYR A 23 -22.60 -9.21 -9.32
C TYR A 23 -23.02 -7.78 -8.97
N LEU A 24 -22.84 -6.89 -9.95
CA LEU A 24 -23.38 -5.55 -9.98
C LEU A 24 -24.46 -5.45 -11.05
N THR A 25 -25.53 -4.69 -10.80
CA THR A 25 -26.62 -4.48 -11.75
C THR A 25 -26.76 -2.97 -11.98
N ASP A 26 -26.78 -2.55 -13.25
CA ASP A 26 -26.96 -1.13 -13.61
C ASP A 26 -28.44 -0.73 -13.65
N THR A 27 -28.68 0.57 -13.84
CA THR A 27 -30.03 1.15 -13.93
C THR A 27 -30.83 0.68 -15.16
N ALA A 28 -30.18 0.07 -16.15
CA ALA A 28 -30.82 -0.56 -17.31
C ALA A 28 -31.11 -2.06 -17.08
N GLY A 29 -30.77 -2.61 -15.92
CA GLY A 29 -30.97 -4.02 -15.58
C GLY A 29 -29.86 -4.94 -16.08
N LYS A 30 -28.79 -4.43 -16.67
CA LYS A 30 -27.67 -5.25 -17.11
C LYS A 30 -26.82 -5.67 -15.92
N ARG A 31 -26.50 -6.96 -15.86
CA ARG A 31 -25.63 -7.55 -14.82
C ARG A 31 -24.18 -7.62 -15.29
N TYR A 32 -23.27 -7.37 -14.36
CA TYR A 32 -21.82 -7.44 -14.54
C TYR A 32 -21.24 -8.34 -13.46
N LEU A 33 -20.37 -9.27 -13.83
CA LEU A 33 -19.53 -9.99 -12.90
C LEU A 33 -18.40 -9.09 -12.45
N ASP A 34 -18.31 -8.80 -11.17
CA ASP A 34 -17.20 -8.06 -10.58
C ASP A 34 -16.02 -8.97 -10.31
N GLY A 35 -15.30 -9.31 -11.39
CA GLY A 35 -14.15 -10.23 -11.34
C GLY A 35 -12.89 -9.61 -10.73
N SER A 36 -12.92 -8.30 -10.40
CA SER A 36 -11.79 -7.61 -9.75
C SER A 36 -12.06 -7.24 -8.30
N GLY A 37 -13.28 -7.52 -7.79
CA GLY A 37 -13.67 -7.14 -6.44
C GLY A 37 -13.51 -5.65 -6.15
N GLY A 38 -13.81 -4.77 -7.13
CA GLY A 38 -13.60 -3.33 -6.98
C GLY A 38 -12.13 -2.94 -6.78
N ALA A 39 -11.20 -3.59 -7.45
CA ALA A 39 -9.75 -3.50 -7.28
C ALA A 39 -9.28 -4.05 -5.92
N ALA A 40 -9.72 -5.27 -5.59
CA ALA A 40 -9.40 -6.03 -4.37
C ALA A 40 -9.90 -5.37 -3.06
N VAL A 41 -11.04 -4.69 -3.12
CA VAL A 41 -11.68 -4.04 -1.96
C VAL A 41 -12.90 -4.80 -1.45
N SER A 42 -13.69 -5.40 -2.37
CA SER A 42 -14.96 -6.08 -2.05
C SER A 42 -14.74 -7.57 -1.74
N CYS A 43 -13.90 -7.90 -0.77
CA CYS A 43 -13.52 -9.28 -0.44
C CYS A 43 -14.73 -10.15 -0.01
N LEU A 44 -15.75 -9.55 0.63
CA LEU A 44 -17.00 -10.23 1.05
C LEU A 44 -18.09 -10.19 -0.03
N GLY A 45 -17.80 -9.60 -1.19
CA GLY A 45 -18.80 -9.34 -2.22
C GLY A 45 -19.71 -8.16 -1.89
N HIS A 46 -20.80 -8.06 -2.65
CA HIS A 46 -21.75 -6.97 -2.54
C HIS A 46 -22.98 -7.40 -1.72
N GLY A 47 -23.44 -6.53 -0.81
CA GLY A 47 -24.68 -6.73 -0.07
C GLY A 47 -24.60 -7.73 1.08
N ASP A 48 -23.41 -7.94 1.66
CA ASP A 48 -23.27 -8.75 2.89
C ASP A 48 -24.17 -8.17 4.00
N ARG A 49 -25.03 -9.04 4.56
CA ARG A 49 -26.06 -8.61 5.50
C ARG A 49 -25.50 -8.34 6.89
N ASP A 50 -24.52 -9.11 7.33
CA ASP A 50 -23.96 -8.97 8.68
C ASP A 50 -23.19 -7.65 8.77
N VAL A 51 -22.39 -7.33 7.75
CA VAL A 51 -21.68 -6.05 7.65
C VAL A 51 -22.66 -4.87 7.54
N THR A 52 -23.69 -5.00 6.69
CA THR A 52 -24.69 -3.93 6.51
C THR A 52 -25.45 -3.65 7.79
N GLU A 53 -25.84 -4.68 8.52
CA GLU A 53 -26.57 -4.53 9.77
C GLU A 53 -25.68 -3.96 10.88
N ALA A 54 -24.43 -4.41 10.99
CA ALA A 54 -23.49 -3.85 11.96
C ALA A 54 -23.24 -2.34 11.72
N ILE A 55 -23.13 -1.91 10.45
CA ILE A 55 -23.02 -0.49 10.10
C ILE A 55 -24.25 0.30 10.54
N LYS A 56 -25.47 -0.20 10.26
CA LYS A 56 -26.72 0.47 10.67
C LYS A 56 -26.79 0.63 12.19
N GLN A 57 -26.51 -0.44 12.94
CA GLN A 57 -26.54 -0.41 14.40
C GLN A 57 -25.52 0.59 14.97
N GLN A 58 -24.33 0.70 14.34
CA GLN A 58 -23.34 1.67 14.76
C GLN A 58 -23.78 3.11 14.44
N LEU A 59 -24.41 3.34 13.29
CA LEU A 59 -24.94 4.65 12.91
C LEU A 59 -26.04 5.12 13.87
N ASP A 60 -26.88 4.21 14.37
CA ASP A 60 -27.92 4.50 15.38
C ASP A 60 -27.32 4.91 16.73
N LYS A 61 -26.11 4.45 17.07
CA LYS A 61 -25.41 4.83 18.30
C LYS A 61 -24.65 6.15 18.13
N VAL A 62 -23.72 6.18 17.19
CA VAL A 62 -22.90 7.36 16.86
C VAL A 62 -22.27 7.17 15.47
N ALA A 63 -22.55 8.12 14.59
CA ALA A 63 -22.03 8.10 13.22
C ALA A 63 -20.57 8.58 13.12
N PHE A 64 -20.15 9.50 13.99
CA PHE A 64 -18.81 10.10 13.99
C PHE A 64 -18.41 10.59 15.37
N ALA A 65 -17.15 10.33 15.73
CA ALA A 65 -16.46 10.95 16.85
C ALA A 65 -15.06 11.38 16.39
N HIS A 66 -14.67 12.62 16.70
CA HIS A 66 -13.39 13.16 16.26
C HIS A 66 -12.23 12.47 16.99
N THR A 67 -11.37 11.79 16.22
CA THR A 67 -10.27 10.94 16.72
C THR A 67 -9.19 11.70 17.51
N GLY A 68 -9.14 13.03 17.42
CA GLY A 68 -8.27 13.85 18.25
C GLY A 68 -8.71 13.96 19.71
N PHE A 69 -9.95 13.55 20.03
CA PHE A 69 -10.52 13.66 21.38
C PHE A 69 -11.18 12.39 21.88
N PHE A 70 -11.56 11.48 20.97
CA PHE A 70 -12.35 10.30 21.30
C PHE A 70 -11.87 9.09 20.51
N THR A 71 -12.08 7.91 21.07
CA THR A 71 -12.07 6.64 20.37
C THR A 71 -13.49 6.04 20.38
N SER A 72 -13.67 4.85 19.82
CA SER A 72 -14.94 4.13 19.82
C SER A 72 -14.71 2.64 20.01
N GLU A 73 -15.73 1.94 20.59
CA GLU A 73 -15.67 0.49 20.79
C GLU A 73 -15.31 -0.29 19.51
N PRO A 74 -15.90 0.01 18.31
CA PRO A 74 -15.53 -0.70 17.10
C PRO A 74 -14.09 -0.43 16.63
N ALA A 75 -13.58 0.79 16.86
CA ALA A 75 -12.19 1.12 16.50
C ALA A 75 -11.20 0.35 17.37
N GLU A 76 -11.43 0.32 18.69
CA GLU A 76 -10.56 -0.44 19.61
C GLU A 76 -10.62 -1.95 19.33
N ALA A 77 -11.83 -2.51 19.14
CA ALA A 77 -11.98 -3.93 18.82
C ALA A 77 -11.29 -4.32 17.51
N LEU A 78 -11.36 -3.47 16.48
CA LEU A 78 -10.63 -3.70 15.24
C LEU A 78 -9.11 -3.58 15.44
N ALA A 79 -8.66 -2.60 16.22
CA ALA A 79 -7.24 -2.44 16.53
C ALA A 79 -6.69 -3.67 17.27
N ASP A 80 -7.41 -4.17 18.29
CA ASP A 80 -7.05 -5.38 19.04
C ASP A 80 -6.92 -6.61 18.10
N LEU A 81 -7.88 -6.77 17.18
CA LEU A 81 -7.86 -7.86 16.21
C LEU A 81 -6.66 -7.76 15.27
N LEU A 82 -6.33 -6.56 14.78
CA LEU A 82 -5.19 -6.33 13.91
C LEU A 82 -3.88 -6.60 14.64
N ILE A 83 -3.71 -6.09 15.86
CA ILE A 83 -2.50 -6.31 16.67
C ILE A 83 -2.32 -7.78 17.02
N ALA A 84 -3.39 -8.52 17.35
CA ALA A 84 -3.31 -9.94 17.64
C ALA A 84 -2.78 -10.79 16.47
N ASN A 85 -2.83 -10.26 15.24
CA ASN A 85 -2.36 -10.93 14.02
C ASN A 85 -1.14 -10.23 13.38
N ALA A 86 -0.67 -9.13 13.96
CA ALA A 86 0.49 -8.39 13.45
C ALA A 86 1.81 -9.06 13.91
N PRO A 87 2.91 -8.89 13.15
CA PRO A 87 4.23 -9.30 13.61
C PRO A 87 4.69 -8.48 14.82
N GLU A 88 5.42 -9.11 15.73
CA GLU A 88 6.15 -8.37 16.78
C GLU A 88 7.20 -7.42 16.16
N PRO A 89 7.41 -6.20 16.66
CA PRO A 89 6.82 -5.58 17.86
C PRO A 89 5.69 -4.56 17.55
N ILE A 90 4.86 -4.78 16.51
CA ILE A 90 3.77 -3.86 16.17
C ILE A 90 2.69 -3.92 17.24
N ASP A 91 2.39 -2.78 17.88
CA ASP A 91 1.47 -2.68 19.01
C ASP A 91 0.46 -1.52 18.89
N ARG A 92 0.40 -0.85 17.75
CA ARG A 92 -0.51 0.30 17.51
C ARG A 92 -1.06 0.29 16.11
N VAL A 93 -2.28 0.80 16.00
CA VAL A 93 -2.99 1.02 14.73
C VAL A 93 -3.38 2.47 14.59
N TYR A 94 -3.14 3.05 13.42
CA TYR A 94 -3.61 4.38 13.05
C TYR A 94 -4.55 4.28 11.86
N PHE A 95 -5.84 4.56 12.09
CA PHE A 95 -6.86 4.49 11.05
C PHE A 95 -6.89 5.74 10.19
N VAL A 96 -6.90 5.55 8.87
CA VAL A 96 -6.98 6.61 7.85
C VAL A 96 -7.97 6.22 6.75
N SER A 97 -8.26 7.12 5.81
CA SER A 97 -9.33 6.95 4.84
C SER A 97 -8.96 6.09 3.62
N GLY A 98 -7.69 5.80 3.40
CA GLY A 98 -7.26 5.02 2.24
C GLY A 98 -5.76 4.85 2.15
N GLY A 99 -5.30 4.00 1.19
CA GLY A 99 -3.88 3.63 1.05
C GLY A 99 -2.93 4.80 0.75
N SER A 100 -3.37 5.79 -0.03
CA SER A 100 -2.55 7.00 -0.26
C SER A 100 -2.29 7.76 1.04
N GLU A 101 -3.31 7.90 1.87
CA GLU A 101 -3.19 8.57 3.17
C GLU A 101 -2.39 7.72 4.16
N ALA A 102 -2.54 6.40 4.14
CA ALA A 102 -1.75 5.49 4.97
C ALA A 102 -0.24 5.60 4.66
N ASN A 103 0.13 5.55 3.38
CA ASN A 103 1.52 5.70 2.97
C ASN A 103 2.08 7.10 3.25
N GLU A 104 1.28 8.18 3.07
CA GLU A 104 1.67 9.53 3.50
C GLU A 104 1.94 9.60 5.01
N ALA A 105 1.07 9.00 5.81
CA ALA A 105 1.22 8.94 7.26
C ALA A 105 2.48 8.16 7.66
N ALA A 106 2.73 7.01 7.02
CA ALA A 106 3.91 6.18 7.27
C ALA A 106 5.22 6.93 6.93
N ILE A 107 5.27 7.61 5.78
CA ILE A 107 6.44 8.43 5.38
C ILE A 107 6.70 9.55 6.40
N LYS A 108 5.66 10.25 6.82
CA LYS A 108 5.77 11.33 7.81
C LYS A 108 6.15 10.80 9.18
N LEU A 109 5.57 9.67 9.60
CA LEU A 109 5.91 9.03 10.87
C LEU A 109 7.37 8.56 10.89
N ALA A 110 7.85 7.95 9.80
CA ALA A 110 9.26 7.56 9.65
C ALA A 110 10.18 8.77 9.79
N ARG A 111 9.85 9.90 9.17
CA ARG A 111 10.62 11.14 9.29
C ARG A 111 10.61 11.66 10.72
N GLN A 112 9.45 11.72 11.36
CA GLN A 112 9.33 12.21 12.74
C GLN A 112 10.09 11.31 13.71
N TYR A 113 10.01 10.01 13.57
CA TYR A 113 10.76 9.05 14.38
C TYR A 113 12.26 9.38 14.39
N PHE A 114 12.87 9.60 13.23
CA PHE A 114 14.31 9.92 13.16
C PHE A 114 14.65 11.28 13.72
N ILE A 115 13.76 12.25 13.66
CA ILE A 115 13.95 13.55 14.35
C ILE A 115 13.97 13.34 15.87
N GLU A 116 12.99 12.59 16.40
CA GLU A 116 12.84 12.37 17.85
C GLU A 116 14.00 11.57 18.46
N ILE A 117 14.60 10.66 17.71
CA ILE A 117 15.78 9.92 18.17
C ILE A 117 17.12 10.63 17.88
N GLY A 118 17.08 11.90 17.46
CA GLY A 118 18.27 12.71 17.22
C GLY A 118 19.05 12.40 15.96
N GLN A 119 18.39 11.85 14.92
CA GLN A 119 18.97 11.54 13.62
C GLN A 119 18.29 12.33 12.47
N PRO A 120 18.29 13.67 12.51
CA PRO A 120 17.55 14.50 11.58
C PRO A 120 18.06 14.41 10.12
N GLU A 121 19.26 13.89 9.90
CA GLU A 121 19.80 13.67 8.56
C GLU A 121 19.10 12.55 7.78
N ARG A 122 18.42 11.63 8.49
CA ARG A 122 17.66 10.56 7.86
C ARG A 122 16.33 11.07 7.31
N HIS A 123 16.27 11.26 6.00
CA HIS A 123 15.10 11.80 5.31
C HIS A 123 14.86 11.17 3.92
N LYS A 124 15.85 10.40 3.40
CA LYS A 124 15.72 9.77 2.09
C LYS A 124 14.88 8.50 2.16
N LEU A 125 14.03 8.33 1.19
CA LEU A 125 13.19 7.16 0.99
C LEU A 125 13.71 6.34 -0.19
N ILE A 126 13.76 5.02 -0.04
CA ILE A 126 14.00 4.07 -1.13
C ILE A 126 12.70 3.32 -1.39
N ALA A 127 12.34 3.12 -2.65
CA ALA A 127 11.21 2.31 -3.08
C ALA A 127 11.60 1.41 -4.26
N ARG A 128 10.65 0.72 -4.88
CA ARG A 128 10.92 -0.12 -6.04
C ARG A 128 10.39 0.50 -7.33
N GLN A 129 11.08 0.26 -8.42
CA GLN A 129 10.54 0.46 -9.77
C GLN A 129 9.27 -0.40 -9.95
N GLN A 130 8.38 0.01 -10.84
CA GLN A 130 7.13 -0.68 -11.14
C GLN A 130 6.26 -0.94 -9.91
N SER A 131 6.27 -0.06 -8.91
CA SER A 131 5.41 -0.09 -7.73
C SER A 131 4.29 0.95 -7.79
N TYR A 132 3.28 0.79 -6.91
CA TYR A 132 2.20 1.76 -6.73
C TYR A 132 1.90 1.95 -5.25
N HIS A 133 2.00 3.18 -4.76
CA HIS A 133 1.79 3.52 -3.35
C HIS A 133 0.71 4.56 -3.11
N GLY A 134 0.07 5.05 -4.17
CA GLY A 134 -1.01 6.03 -4.07
C GLY A 134 -0.94 7.14 -5.12
N ASN A 135 -1.82 8.14 -4.98
CA ASN A 135 -1.94 9.26 -5.90
C ASN A 135 -1.67 10.64 -5.27
N THR A 136 -1.33 10.72 -4.00
CA THR A 136 -0.81 11.96 -3.39
C THR A 136 0.62 12.21 -3.85
N LEU A 137 1.14 13.42 -3.72
CA LEU A 137 2.45 13.74 -4.30
C LEU A 137 3.59 12.92 -3.71
N ALA A 138 3.64 12.69 -2.40
CA ALA A 138 4.69 11.87 -1.81
C ALA A 138 4.53 10.38 -2.19
N THR A 139 3.31 9.84 -2.20
CA THR A 139 3.08 8.44 -2.62
C THR A 139 3.28 8.22 -4.11
N LEU A 140 2.98 9.23 -4.95
CA LEU A 140 3.31 9.21 -6.38
C LEU A 140 4.82 9.29 -6.59
N SER A 141 5.54 10.05 -5.77
CA SER A 141 7.00 10.10 -5.78
C SER A 141 7.61 8.75 -5.42
N ALA A 142 7.07 8.08 -4.40
CA ALA A 142 7.48 6.74 -3.99
C ALA A 142 7.12 5.66 -5.01
N GLY A 143 6.01 5.82 -5.73
CA GLY A 143 5.59 4.88 -6.78
C GLY A 143 6.60 4.82 -7.93
N GLY A 144 6.95 3.60 -8.38
CA GLY A 144 7.97 3.37 -9.41
C GLY A 144 7.43 3.29 -10.84
N ASN A 145 6.14 3.57 -11.07
CA ASN A 145 5.53 3.51 -12.39
C ASN A 145 5.80 4.80 -13.18
N VAL A 146 6.77 4.75 -14.09
CA VAL A 146 7.30 5.93 -14.82
C VAL A 146 6.22 6.69 -15.58
N TRP A 147 5.33 6.02 -16.30
CA TRP A 147 4.33 6.73 -17.10
C TRP A 147 3.25 7.44 -16.26
N ARG A 148 2.99 6.96 -15.03
CA ARG A 148 2.10 7.64 -14.08
C ARG A 148 2.77 8.89 -13.50
N ARG A 149 4.09 8.87 -13.31
CA ARG A 149 4.88 9.95 -12.73
C ARG A 149 5.19 11.07 -13.72
N LYS A 150 5.48 10.70 -14.98
CA LYS A 150 5.99 11.60 -16.02
C LYS A 150 5.22 12.94 -16.16
N PRO A 151 3.89 12.99 -16.15
CA PRO A 151 3.16 14.27 -16.23
C PRO A 151 3.36 15.18 -15.02
N TYR A 152 3.79 14.62 -13.88
CA TYR A 152 3.87 15.30 -12.59
C TYR A 152 5.31 15.45 -12.08
N GLU A 153 6.31 15.07 -12.87
CA GLU A 153 7.74 15.15 -12.48
C GLU A 153 8.13 16.46 -11.80
N PRO A 154 7.69 17.65 -12.27
CA PRO A 154 8.06 18.91 -11.61
C PRO A 154 7.49 19.10 -10.19
N LEU A 155 6.55 18.27 -9.77
CA LEU A 155 5.89 18.33 -8.46
C LEU A 155 6.38 17.25 -7.50
N LEU A 156 7.17 16.28 -7.98
CA LEU A 156 7.57 15.12 -7.21
C LEU A 156 8.80 15.42 -6.35
N THR A 157 8.84 14.77 -5.19
CA THR A 157 10.04 14.75 -4.34
C THR A 157 11.02 13.68 -4.81
N ASP A 158 12.29 13.83 -4.46
CA ASP A 158 13.32 12.85 -4.78
C ASP A 158 13.13 11.58 -3.94
N VAL A 159 12.91 10.46 -4.62
CA VAL A 159 12.82 9.10 -4.06
C VAL A 159 13.66 8.17 -4.90
N SER A 160 14.54 7.43 -4.28
CA SER A 160 15.35 6.46 -4.99
C SER A 160 14.59 5.16 -5.28
N HIS A 161 14.81 4.58 -6.46
CA HIS A 161 14.10 3.38 -6.89
C HIS A 161 15.07 2.27 -7.31
N ILE A 162 14.99 1.14 -6.61
CA ILE A 162 15.70 -0.08 -6.96
C ILE A 162 14.84 -0.99 -7.86
N GLU A 163 15.47 -1.99 -8.49
CA GLU A 163 14.74 -2.97 -9.30
C GLU A 163 13.71 -3.75 -8.48
N PRO A 164 12.54 -4.12 -9.07
CA PRO A 164 11.55 -4.95 -8.40
C PRO A 164 12.05 -6.40 -8.27
N CYS A 165 11.58 -7.12 -7.25
CA CYS A 165 11.72 -8.57 -7.20
C CYS A 165 10.70 -9.21 -8.15
N PHE A 166 11.12 -9.48 -9.40
CA PHE A 166 10.27 -9.97 -10.48
C PHE A 166 10.99 -11.08 -11.25
N ALA A 167 11.01 -12.30 -10.72
CA ALA A 167 11.77 -13.43 -11.24
C ALA A 167 11.50 -13.70 -12.73
N TYR A 168 10.22 -13.68 -13.16
CA TYR A 168 9.85 -13.89 -14.56
C TYR A 168 10.59 -12.98 -15.56
N ARG A 169 11.02 -11.79 -15.15
CA ARG A 169 11.70 -10.81 -16.01
C ARG A 169 13.19 -10.67 -15.74
N HIS A 170 13.62 -10.90 -14.51
CA HIS A 170 14.95 -10.49 -14.05
C HIS A 170 15.81 -11.63 -13.51
N GLN A 171 15.23 -12.83 -13.31
CA GLN A 171 16.00 -14.02 -12.97
C GLN A 171 16.84 -14.44 -14.19
N ARG A 172 18.10 -14.78 -13.98
CA ARG A 172 19.02 -15.26 -14.99
C ARG A 172 18.87 -16.77 -15.16
N ASP A 173 19.24 -17.29 -16.33
CA ASP A 173 19.16 -18.73 -16.63
C ASP A 173 20.12 -19.58 -15.76
N ASP A 174 21.19 -18.96 -15.25
CA ASP A 174 22.25 -19.61 -14.46
C ASP A 174 22.09 -19.42 -12.95
N GLU A 175 20.97 -18.84 -12.47
CA GLU A 175 20.70 -18.66 -11.04
C GLU A 175 19.41 -19.38 -10.59
N THR A 176 19.43 -19.88 -9.37
CA THR A 176 18.22 -20.39 -8.71
C THR A 176 17.32 -19.21 -8.28
N GLU A 177 16.06 -19.50 -7.99
CA GLU A 177 15.10 -18.49 -7.49
C GLU A 177 15.59 -17.83 -6.18
N GLU A 178 16.21 -18.58 -5.29
CA GLU A 178 16.76 -18.06 -4.03
C GLU A 178 17.98 -17.15 -4.27
N GLU A 179 18.90 -17.53 -5.16
CA GLU A 179 20.05 -16.69 -5.54
C GLU A 179 19.58 -15.38 -6.18
N TYR A 180 18.55 -15.46 -7.05
CA TYR A 180 17.90 -14.27 -7.59
C TYR A 180 17.30 -13.39 -6.48
N GLY A 181 16.55 -14.00 -5.54
CA GLY A 181 15.95 -13.28 -4.42
C GLY A 181 16.98 -12.52 -3.58
N LEU A 182 18.10 -13.16 -3.25
CA LEU A 182 19.21 -12.53 -2.54
C LEU A 182 19.85 -11.40 -3.35
N ARG A 183 20.10 -11.61 -4.64
CA ARG A 183 20.67 -10.59 -5.53
C ARG A 183 19.74 -9.38 -5.65
N ALA A 184 18.44 -9.60 -5.84
CA ALA A 184 17.45 -8.54 -5.93
C ALA A 184 17.34 -7.75 -4.61
N ALA A 185 17.42 -8.45 -3.46
CA ALA A 185 17.41 -7.78 -2.16
C ALA A 185 18.69 -6.97 -1.89
N ASN A 186 19.86 -7.47 -2.32
CA ASN A 186 21.13 -6.76 -2.15
C ASN A 186 21.21 -5.44 -2.95
N ALA A 187 20.32 -5.22 -3.92
CA ALA A 187 20.18 -3.92 -4.57
C ALA A 187 19.79 -2.81 -3.57
N LEU A 188 19.06 -3.16 -2.50
CA LEU A 188 18.75 -2.22 -1.42
C LEU A 188 20.03 -1.80 -0.68
N GLU A 189 20.90 -2.75 -0.34
CA GLU A 189 22.15 -2.47 0.36
C GLU A 189 23.06 -1.55 -0.48
N ALA A 190 23.24 -1.88 -1.76
CA ALA A 190 24.02 -1.06 -2.66
C ALA A 190 23.47 0.37 -2.79
N GLU A 191 22.16 0.53 -2.79
CA GLU A 191 21.52 1.84 -2.87
C GLU A 191 21.64 2.64 -1.57
N ILE A 192 21.56 2.02 -0.41
CA ILE A 192 21.82 2.64 0.89
C ILE A 192 23.24 3.18 0.94
N GLU A 193 24.23 2.37 0.54
CA GLU A 193 25.65 2.78 0.47
C GLU A 193 25.85 3.97 -0.46
N ARG A 194 25.22 3.97 -1.64
CA ARG A 194 25.29 5.05 -2.61
C ARG A 194 24.71 6.37 -2.09
N LEU A 195 23.60 6.29 -1.32
CA LEU A 195 22.90 7.46 -0.79
C LEU A 195 23.55 8.05 0.47
N GLY A 196 24.37 7.27 1.16
CA GLY A 196 24.88 7.52 2.50
C GLY A 196 23.97 6.92 3.57
N PRO A 197 24.40 5.86 4.26
CA PRO A 197 23.55 5.12 5.22
C PRO A 197 22.88 5.97 6.28
N GLU A 198 23.56 7.04 6.71
CA GLU A 198 23.07 8.00 7.72
C GLU A 198 21.94 8.92 7.21
N THR A 199 21.69 8.93 5.90
CA THR A 199 20.66 9.80 5.30
C THR A 199 19.37 9.06 4.96
N VAL A 200 19.39 7.70 4.93
CA VAL A 200 18.23 6.89 4.56
C VAL A 200 17.35 6.64 5.77
N MET A 201 16.05 6.91 5.64
CA MET A 201 15.08 6.66 6.71
C MET A 201 14.31 5.36 6.55
N ALA A 202 13.91 5.00 5.33
CA ALA A 202 13.02 3.86 5.13
C ALA A 202 13.15 3.23 3.74
N PHE A 203 12.79 1.95 3.67
CA PHE A 203 12.47 1.23 2.43
C PHE A 203 10.98 0.94 2.39
N LEU A 204 10.30 1.36 1.30
CA LEU A 204 8.86 1.16 1.08
C LEU A 204 8.63 0.16 -0.06
N ALA A 205 7.85 -0.88 0.19
CA ALA A 205 7.57 -1.92 -0.80
C ALA A 205 6.24 -2.63 -0.58
N GLU A 206 5.60 -3.07 -1.67
CA GLU A 206 4.45 -3.98 -1.64
C GLU A 206 4.95 -5.42 -1.43
N PRO A 207 4.46 -6.22 -0.47
CA PRO A 207 4.84 -7.64 -0.35
C PRO A 207 4.45 -8.46 -1.59
N VAL A 208 3.27 -8.20 -2.12
CA VAL A 208 2.81 -8.67 -3.44
C VAL A 208 2.53 -7.45 -4.30
N VAL A 209 3.31 -7.26 -5.36
CA VAL A 209 3.13 -6.09 -6.23
C VAL A 209 1.85 -6.23 -7.02
N GLY A 210 0.90 -5.32 -6.78
CA GLY A 210 -0.45 -5.41 -7.32
C GLY A 210 -0.58 -4.92 -8.77
N ALA A 211 -1.15 -3.72 -8.91
CA ALA A 211 -1.65 -3.18 -10.18
C ALA A 211 -0.58 -2.91 -11.26
N THR A 212 0.69 -2.84 -10.91
CA THR A 212 1.75 -2.40 -11.84
C THR A 212 2.43 -3.55 -12.60
N ILE A 213 2.50 -4.73 -12.01
CA ILE A 213 3.10 -5.92 -12.63
C ILE A 213 2.25 -7.20 -12.52
N GLY A 214 1.02 -7.11 -11.94
CA GLY A 214 0.01 -8.16 -12.03
C GLY A 214 0.07 -9.21 -10.92
N ALA A 215 0.01 -8.81 -9.65
CA ALA A 215 -0.02 -9.67 -8.48
C ALA A 215 1.22 -10.58 -8.36
N VAL A 216 2.41 -9.97 -8.36
CA VAL A 216 3.69 -10.67 -8.29
C VAL A 216 4.21 -10.70 -6.86
N PRO A 217 4.25 -11.88 -6.20
CA PRO A 217 4.90 -12.05 -4.91
C PRO A 217 6.43 -12.00 -5.06
N ALA A 218 7.11 -11.61 -4.01
CA ALA A 218 8.55 -11.76 -3.95
C ALA A 218 8.93 -13.26 -3.82
N VAL A 219 10.07 -13.63 -4.41
CA VAL A 219 10.59 -14.99 -4.28
C VAL A 219 11.13 -15.28 -2.87
N ALA A 220 11.32 -16.57 -2.57
CA ALA A 220 11.85 -17.00 -1.28
C ALA A 220 13.19 -16.32 -0.95
N GLY A 221 13.36 -15.95 0.33
CA GLY A 221 14.59 -15.31 0.82
C GLY A 221 14.64 -13.79 0.65
N TYR A 222 13.92 -13.21 -0.32
CA TYR A 222 13.97 -11.76 -0.60
C TYR A 222 13.67 -10.90 0.63
N TYR A 223 12.49 -11.04 1.24
CA TYR A 223 12.11 -10.21 2.39
C TYR A 223 12.90 -10.51 3.67
N ARG A 224 13.39 -11.75 3.84
CA ARG A 224 14.33 -12.06 4.93
C ARG A 224 15.60 -11.23 4.78
N ARG A 225 16.16 -11.20 3.57
CA ARG A 225 17.36 -10.40 3.29
C ARG A 225 17.10 -8.90 3.39
N ILE A 226 15.95 -8.41 2.94
CA ILE A 226 15.53 -7.00 3.12
C ILE A 226 15.49 -6.65 4.61
N ARG A 227 14.90 -7.51 5.46
CA ARG A 227 14.85 -7.28 6.91
C ARG A 227 16.24 -7.19 7.53
N GLU A 228 17.14 -8.14 7.17
CA GLU A 228 18.54 -8.12 7.62
C GLU A 228 19.27 -6.82 7.24
N ILE A 229 19.06 -6.33 6.02
CA ILE A 229 19.65 -5.08 5.55
C ILE A 229 19.08 -3.90 6.35
N CYS A 230 17.77 -3.82 6.49
CA CYS A 230 17.11 -2.75 7.24
C CYS A 230 17.61 -2.71 8.70
N ASP A 231 17.75 -3.87 9.35
CA ASP A 231 18.25 -3.96 10.73
C ASP A 231 19.72 -3.52 10.82
N ARG A 232 20.56 -3.97 9.89
CA ARG A 232 22.00 -3.60 9.86
C ARG A 232 22.21 -2.10 9.77
N TYR A 233 21.45 -1.41 8.95
CA TYR A 233 21.58 0.03 8.72
C TYR A 233 20.65 0.89 9.60
N GLY A 234 19.81 0.26 10.43
CA GLY A 234 18.85 0.95 11.28
C GLY A 234 17.84 1.79 10.52
N ILE A 235 17.40 1.32 9.34
CA ILE A 235 16.34 1.94 8.54
C ILE A 235 15.00 1.25 8.76
N LEU A 236 13.91 1.97 8.56
CA LEU A 236 12.56 1.42 8.73
C LEU A 236 12.14 0.63 7.49
N LEU A 237 11.50 -0.52 7.69
CA LEU A 237 10.82 -1.28 6.65
C LEU A 237 9.33 -0.94 6.68
N VAL A 238 8.82 -0.35 5.61
CA VAL A 238 7.41 -0.03 5.41
C VAL A 238 6.83 -0.97 4.37
N LEU A 239 5.87 -1.80 4.76
CA LEU A 239 5.20 -2.74 3.86
C LEU A 239 3.82 -2.18 3.49
N ASP A 240 3.63 -1.92 2.20
CA ASP A 240 2.34 -1.52 1.64
C ASP A 240 1.51 -2.77 1.33
N GLU A 241 0.62 -3.08 2.23
CA GLU A 241 -0.27 -4.25 2.16
C GLU A 241 -1.71 -3.91 1.75
N VAL A 242 -1.92 -2.77 1.12
CA VAL A 242 -3.26 -2.33 0.67
C VAL A 242 -3.95 -3.37 -0.22
N MET A 243 -3.18 -4.13 -1.00
CA MET A 243 -3.72 -5.17 -1.89
C MET A 243 -3.68 -6.58 -1.30
N CYS A 244 -2.79 -6.87 -0.37
CA CYS A 244 -2.50 -8.24 0.07
C CYS A 244 -2.59 -8.47 1.58
N GLY A 245 -2.76 -7.44 2.40
CA GLY A 245 -2.65 -7.55 3.86
C GLY A 245 -3.81 -8.28 4.55
N MET A 246 -4.93 -8.45 3.88
CA MET A 246 -6.12 -9.10 4.46
C MET A 246 -6.44 -10.47 3.81
N GLY A 247 -5.51 -11.06 3.08
CA GLY A 247 -5.63 -12.38 2.46
C GLY A 247 -5.96 -12.38 0.99
#